data_b45cb163897bec4b57f5cf8255b9be4a
#
_entry.id   b45cb163897bec4b57f5cf8255b9be4a
#
_cell.length_a   1.000
_cell.length_b   1.000
_cell.length_c   1.000
_cell.angle_alpha   90.00
_cell.angle_beta   90.00
_cell.angle_gamma   90.00
#
_symmetry.space_group_name_H-M   'P 1'
#
loop_
_entity.id
_entity.type
_entity.pdbx_description
1 polymer ?
#
loop_
_entity_poly.entity_id
_entity_poly.type
_entity_poly.pdbx_seq_one_letter_code
_entity_poly.pdbx_strand_id
1 'polypeptide(L)'
;MLTREATYEDYGFSEDEDKRLGEFCKNLVMRDKILLLQCAAEVYPNIIDELYCCIVIGMSYDKMNKKKFVALDRKDFYAYRKKTLAVFRAALQACNRYPF
;
A
#
# COMPACT_ATOMS: atom_id res chain seq x y z
N MET A 1 16.59 -2.52 8.64
CA MET A 1 15.88 -3.75 8.18
C MET A 1 15.55 -3.63 6.70
N LEU A 2 15.72 -4.71 5.94
CA LEU A 2 15.36 -4.74 4.55
C LEU A 2 13.82 -4.74 4.41
N THR A 3 13.28 -3.98 3.44
CA THR A 3 11.84 -3.89 3.20
C THR A 3 11.20 -5.27 3.03
N ARG A 4 11.87 -6.16 2.35
CA ARG A 4 11.40 -7.52 2.06
C ARG A 4 11.17 -8.35 3.33
N GLU A 5 11.94 -8.10 4.38
CA GLU A 5 11.90 -8.86 5.63
C GLU A 5 11.03 -8.20 6.70
N ALA A 6 10.53 -6.99 6.43
CA ALA A 6 9.72 -6.26 7.39
C ALA A 6 8.36 -6.95 7.59
N THR A 7 7.91 -7.02 8.85
CA THR A 7 6.61 -7.59 9.22
C THR A 7 5.63 -6.47 9.56
N TYR A 8 4.35 -6.84 9.73
CA TYR A 8 3.35 -5.87 10.20
C TYR A 8 3.73 -5.26 11.55
N GLU A 9 4.32 -6.08 12.44
CA GLU A 9 4.76 -5.60 13.75
C GLU A 9 5.88 -4.56 13.63
N ASP A 10 6.78 -4.72 12.65
CA ASP A 10 7.85 -3.76 12.40
C ASP A 10 7.30 -2.38 12.01
N TYR A 11 6.12 -2.35 11.41
CA TYR A 11 5.44 -1.12 11.05
C TYR A 11 4.42 -0.67 12.11
N GLY A 12 4.29 -1.41 13.20
CA GLY A 12 3.44 -1.04 14.32
C GLY A 12 1.97 -1.37 14.16
N PHE A 13 1.60 -2.33 13.30
CA PHE A 13 0.20 -2.76 13.18
C PHE A 13 0.08 -4.26 12.89
N SER A 14 -1.10 -4.80 13.17
CA SER A 14 -1.41 -6.23 13.05
C SER A 14 -1.95 -6.56 11.65
N GLU A 15 -2.05 -7.87 11.35
CA GLU A 15 -2.68 -8.34 10.12
C GLU A 15 -4.15 -7.94 10.04
N ASP A 16 -4.87 -7.93 11.17
CA ASP A 16 -6.26 -7.51 11.21
C ASP A 16 -6.41 -6.04 10.84
N GLU A 17 -5.51 -5.20 11.31
CA GLU A 17 -5.50 -3.79 10.95
C GLU A 17 -5.18 -3.61 9.48
N ASP A 18 -4.27 -4.42 8.93
CA ASP A 18 -3.96 -4.41 7.50
C ASP A 18 -5.21 -4.72 6.66
N LYS A 19 -5.99 -5.72 7.07
CA LYS A 19 -7.23 -6.08 6.37
C LYS A 19 -8.24 -4.95 6.41
N ARG A 20 -8.44 -4.35 7.57
CA ARG A 20 -9.38 -3.22 7.74
C ARG A 20 -8.93 -2.01 6.93
N LEU A 21 -7.65 -1.71 6.95
CA LEU A 21 -7.10 -0.61 6.18
C LEU A 21 -7.24 -0.88 4.68
N GLY A 22 -7.01 -2.12 4.23
CA GLY A 22 -7.22 -2.52 2.85
C GLY A 22 -8.66 -2.30 2.39
N GLU A 23 -9.65 -2.67 3.22
CA GLU A 23 -11.05 -2.42 2.91
C GLU A 23 -11.37 -0.93 2.88
N PHE A 24 -10.82 -0.17 3.80
CA PHE A 24 -10.96 1.29 3.80
C PHE A 24 -10.44 1.90 2.50
N CYS A 25 -9.30 1.41 2.01
CA CYS A 25 -8.68 1.91 0.79
C CYS A 25 -9.51 1.69 -0.47
N LYS A 26 -10.41 0.71 -0.47
CA LYS A 26 -11.28 0.44 -1.62
C LYS A 26 -12.36 1.50 -1.80
N ASN A 27 -12.60 2.34 -0.80
CA ASN A 27 -13.67 3.35 -0.79
C ASN A 27 -13.16 4.75 -0.45
N LEU A 28 -11.94 5.07 -0.86
CA LEU A 28 -11.34 6.36 -0.52
C LEU A 28 -12.03 7.53 -1.22
N VAL A 29 -12.15 8.65 -0.51
CA VAL A 29 -12.49 9.93 -1.14
C VAL A 29 -11.29 10.44 -1.93
N MET A 30 -11.52 11.37 -2.87
CA MET A 30 -10.46 11.85 -3.77
C MET A 30 -9.23 12.37 -3.02
N ARG A 31 -9.43 13.13 -1.96
CA ARG A 31 -8.33 13.66 -1.14
C ARG A 31 -7.41 12.57 -0.61
N ASP A 32 -7.99 11.46 -0.13
CA ASP A 32 -7.24 10.35 0.42
C ASP A 32 -6.60 9.50 -0.68
N LYS A 33 -7.20 9.43 -1.87
CA LYS A 33 -6.57 8.79 -3.03
C LYS A 33 -5.29 9.52 -3.42
N ILE A 34 -5.32 10.84 -3.43
CA ILE A 34 -4.14 11.66 -3.71
C ILE A 34 -3.07 11.43 -2.66
N LEU A 35 -3.46 11.38 -1.39
CA LEU A 35 -2.53 11.11 -0.30
C LEU A 35 -1.88 9.73 -0.46
N LEU A 36 -2.66 8.72 -0.83
CA LEU A 36 -2.12 7.37 -1.06
C LEU A 36 -1.12 7.36 -2.21
N LEU A 37 -1.40 8.06 -3.30
CA LEU A 37 -0.48 8.18 -4.42
C LEU A 37 0.83 8.84 -4.00
N GLN A 38 0.77 9.87 -3.15
CA GLN A 38 1.95 10.52 -2.61
C GLN A 38 2.76 9.57 -1.73
N CYS A 39 2.09 8.77 -0.92
CA CYS A 39 2.75 7.76 -0.08
C CYS A 39 3.44 6.70 -0.94
N ALA A 40 2.78 6.21 -1.98
CA ALA A 40 3.36 5.24 -2.90
C ALA A 40 4.60 5.80 -3.61
N ALA A 41 4.55 7.07 -4.03
CA ALA A 41 5.68 7.74 -4.65
C ALA A 41 6.87 7.87 -3.70
N GLU A 42 6.59 8.11 -2.43
CA GLU A 42 7.63 8.19 -1.40
C GLU A 42 8.29 6.85 -1.15
N VAL A 43 7.50 5.77 -1.19
CA VAL A 43 8.00 4.42 -0.92
C VAL A 43 8.79 3.87 -2.11
N TYR A 44 8.21 3.92 -3.31
CA TYR A 44 8.87 3.41 -4.52
C TYR A 44 8.22 4.02 -5.76
N PRO A 45 8.78 5.11 -6.29
CA PRO A 45 8.13 5.87 -7.38
C PRO A 45 7.97 5.11 -8.69
N ASN A 46 8.75 4.06 -8.91
CA ASN A 46 8.70 3.32 -10.19
C ASN A 46 7.47 2.44 -10.35
N ILE A 47 6.72 2.19 -9.26
CA ILE A 47 5.55 1.31 -9.29
C ILE A 47 4.32 1.96 -8.64
N ILE A 48 4.18 3.27 -8.74
CA ILE A 48 3.05 4.00 -8.14
C ILE A 48 1.71 3.45 -8.65
N ASP A 49 1.57 3.30 -9.96
CA ASP A 49 0.32 2.84 -10.56
C ASP A 49 -0.03 1.42 -10.13
N GLU A 50 0.96 0.54 -10.08
CA GLU A 50 0.79 -0.85 -9.69
C GLU A 50 0.39 -0.95 -8.21
N LEU A 51 1.05 -0.17 -7.35
CA LEU A 51 0.68 -0.12 -5.93
C LEU A 51 -0.74 0.39 -5.74
N TYR A 52 -1.12 1.46 -6.45
CA TYR A 52 -2.47 1.99 -6.40
C TYR A 52 -3.50 0.97 -6.88
N CYS A 53 -3.25 0.31 -8.00
CA CYS A 53 -4.15 -0.71 -8.53
C CYS A 53 -4.32 -1.87 -7.56
N CYS A 54 -3.26 -2.30 -6.91
CA CYS A 54 -3.33 -3.37 -5.94
C CYS A 54 -4.13 -2.96 -4.69
N ILE A 55 -3.85 -1.78 -4.15
CA ILE A 55 -4.44 -1.32 -2.88
C ILE A 55 -5.88 -0.86 -3.06
N VAL A 56 -6.18 -0.03 -4.06
CA VAL A 56 -7.50 0.60 -4.23
C VAL A 56 -8.44 -0.29 -5.04
N ILE A 57 -7.96 -0.84 -6.14
CA ILE A 57 -8.80 -1.64 -7.05
C ILE A 57 -8.84 -3.10 -6.62
N GLY A 58 -7.83 -3.56 -5.89
CA GLY A 58 -7.75 -4.94 -5.42
C GLY A 58 -7.15 -5.91 -6.45
N MET A 59 -6.40 -5.39 -7.41
CA MET A 59 -5.79 -6.22 -8.44
C MET A 59 -4.54 -6.91 -7.89
N SER A 60 -4.45 -8.25 -8.08
CA SER A 60 -3.30 -9.03 -7.63
C SER A 60 -2.07 -8.77 -8.51
N TYR A 61 -0.89 -9.06 -7.95
CA TYR A 61 0.37 -9.00 -8.70
C TYR A 61 0.30 -9.84 -9.98
N ASP A 62 -0.17 -11.07 -9.89
CA ASP A 62 -0.24 -11.99 -11.04
C ASP A 62 -1.12 -11.42 -12.16
N LYS A 63 -2.26 -10.84 -11.79
CA LYS A 63 -3.18 -10.28 -12.75
C LYS A 63 -2.60 -9.05 -13.44
N MET A 64 -1.92 -8.20 -12.70
CA MET A 64 -1.25 -7.03 -13.26
C MET A 64 -0.10 -7.43 -14.17
N ASN A 65 0.69 -8.42 -13.75
CA ASN A 65 1.86 -8.87 -14.50
C ASN A 65 1.49 -9.52 -15.83
N LYS A 66 0.29 -10.09 -15.93
CA LYS A 66 -0.23 -10.64 -17.19
C LYS A 66 -0.55 -9.55 -18.20
N LYS A 67 -1.00 -8.39 -17.74
CA LYS A 67 -1.36 -7.28 -18.61
C LYS A 67 -0.16 -6.45 -19.00
N LYS A 68 0.73 -6.21 -18.05
CA LYS A 68 1.91 -5.39 -18.24
C LYS A 68 2.98 -5.87 -17.26
N PHE A 69 4.15 -6.18 -17.75
CA PHE A 69 5.25 -6.66 -16.93
C PHE A 69 5.51 -5.72 -15.74
N VAL A 70 5.53 -6.28 -14.53
CA VAL A 70 5.89 -5.57 -13.32
C VAL A 70 7.36 -5.87 -13.02
N ALA A 71 8.18 -4.82 -12.92
CA ALA A 71 9.64 -4.94 -12.82
C ALA A 71 10.14 -5.31 -11.42
N LEU A 72 9.33 -6.04 -10.65
CA LEU A 72 9.68 -6.58 -9.35
C LEU A 72 9.11 -7.98 -9.22
N ASP A 73 9.75 -8.84 -8.41
CA ASP A 73 9.14 -10.12 -8.11
C ASP A 73 7.98 -9.93 -7.10
N ARG A 74 7.19 -10.99 -6.94
CA ARG A 74 5.99 -10.95 -6.09
C ARG A 74 6.30 -10.56 -4.65
N LYS A 75 7.35 -11.14 -4.07
CA LYS A 75 7.70 -10.86 -2.66
C LYS A 75 8.06 -9.41 -2.44
N ASP A 76 8.87 -8.86 -3.34
CA ASP A 76 9.28 -7.46 -3.22
C ASP A 76 8.10 -6.52 -3.46
N PHE A 77 7.23 -6.84 -4.42
CA PHE A 77 6.04 -6.04 -4.69
C PHE A 77 5.14 -5.95 -3.45
N TYR A 78 4.84 -7.09 -2.82
CA TYR A 78 3.99 -7.10 -1.63
C TYR A 78 4.67 -6.50 -0.40
N ALA A 79 6.00 -6.55 -0.33
CA ALA A 79 6.74 -5.83 0.70
C ALA A 79 6.57 -4.32 0.56
N TYR A 80 6.64 -3.80 -0.65
CA TYR A 80 6.40 -2.37 -0.91
C TYR A 80 4.94 -1.99 -0.69
N ARG A 81 3.99 -2.88 -1.00
CA ARG A 81 2.59 -2.66 -0.68
C ARG A 81 2.39 -2.50 0.84
N LYS A 82 2.98 -3.38 1.62
CA LYS A 82 2.92 -3.31 3.08
C LYS A 82 3.49 -1.99 3.60
N LYS A 83 4.65 -1.61 3.09
CA LYS A 83 5.30 -0.36 3.49
C LYS A 83 4.46 0.86 3.10
N THR A 84 3.85 0.84 1.92
CA THR A 84 2.97 1.91 1.46
C THR A 84 1.77 2.07 2.41
N LEU A 85 1.16 0.96 2.81
CA LEU A 85 0.04 1.00 3.77
C LEU A 85 0.48 1.55 5.12
N ALA A 86 1.69 1.20 5.57
CA ALA A 86 2.22 1.73 6.83
C ALA A 86 2.43 3.25 6.76
N VAL A 87 2.99 3.75 5.67
CA VAL A 87 3.20 5.18 5.45
C VAL A 87 1.85 5.90 5.34
N PHE A 88 0.89 5.31 4.64
CA PHE A 88 -0.46 5.86 4.50
C PHE A 88 -1.18 5.93 5.84
N ARG A 89 -1.09 4.86 6.64
CA ARG A 89 -1.64 4.85 7.99
C ARG A 89 -1.09 6.00 8.83
N ALA A 90 0.23 6.17 8.83
CA ALA A 90 0.87 7.26 9.58
C ALA A 90 0.41 8.63 9.09
N ALA A 91 0.26 8.81 7.77
CA ALA A 91 -0.23 10.05 7.20
C ALA A 91 -1.68 10.35 7.61
N LEU A 92 -2.55 9.33 7.61
CA LEU A 92 -3.94 9.48 8.07
C LEU A 92 -4.00 9.84 9.55
N GLN A 93 -3.15 9.22 10.38
CA GLN A 93 -3.07 9.55 11.81
C GLN A 93 -2.63 11.00 12.02
N ALA A 94 -1.63 11.44 11.27
CA ALA A 94 -1.12 12.81 11.37
C ALA A 94 -2.18 13.85 10.98
N CYS A 95 -3.10 13.49 10.08
CA CYS A 95 -4.19 14.37 9.64
C CYS A 95 -5.48 14.19 10.43
N ASN A 96 -5.48 13.36 11.47
CA ASN A 96 -6.68 13.00 12.25
C ASN A 96 -7.80 12.40 11.40
N ARG A 97 -7.44 11.63 10.37
CA ARG A 97 -8.41 10.97 9.49
C ARG A 97 -8.34 9.45 9.54
N TYR A 98 -7.52 8.90 10.42
CA TYR A 98 -7.42 7.45 10.58
C TYR A 98 -8.66 6.92 11.30
N PRO A 99 -9.45 6.03 10.67
CA PRO A 99 -10.75 5.62 11.22
C PRO A 99 -10.69 4.53 12.31
N PHE A 100 -9.54 3.97 12.57
CA PHE A 100 -9.42 2.80 13.48
C PHE A 100 -8.69 3.07 14.77
#